data_43e4c5c95b95f6642948782fc62051b9
#
_entry.id   43e4c5c95b95f6642948782fc62051b9
#
_cell.length_a   1.000
_cell.length_b   1.000
_cell.length_c   1.000
_cell.angle_alpha   90.00
_cell.angle_beta   90.00
_cell.angle_gamma   90.00
#
_symmetry.space_group_name_H-M   'P 1'
#
loop_
_entity.id
_entity.type
_entity.pdbx_description
1 polymer ?
#
loop_
_entity_poly.entity_id
_entity_poly.type
_entity_poly.pdbx_seq_one_letter_code
_entity_poly.pdbx_strand_id
1 'polypeptide(L)'
;MTFEWSAIWAAWPDLMAGSWMTIQITLLGLVGGTIIGALSGVVVTYVPVPVTRRTLAWSVVVLAAAVALLRLAAWLDAGPLAGVPDAAWWALRLAVLALLAWRFLSWIPLVLSFLSQVYILVIRGTPIVVQVMFIYFALPLLVNLRIDGFTAATVTLMINSGAYIAEIVRAGLQSVPKGLYEAGQAMGLPFHKILARIIGPVALRRMIPTMGNQCIISLKDSSLFIVIGVAELTRQGQEIIAGNFRAVEIWGAVAVIYLIMTGCIALALKYIEHRTRIV
;
A
#
# COMPACT_ATOMS: atom_id res chain seq x y z
N MET A 1 -15.27 -45.71 -3.47
CA MET A 1 -15.20 -44.67 -4.52
C MET A 1 -13.91 -44.93 -5.29
N THR A 2 -14.00 -45.13 -6.59
CA THR A 2 -12.82 -45.27 -7.46
C THR A 2 -12.39 -43.86 -7.89
N PHE A 3 -11.10 -43.57 -7.81
CA PHE A 3 -10.53 -42.33 -8.28
C PHE A 3 -10.60 -42.25 -9.81
N GLU A 4 -11.14 -41.15 -10.35
CA GLU A 4 -11.35 -40.99 -11.79
C GLU A 4 -10.50 -39.85 -12.38
N TRP A 5 -9.43 -40.22 -13.07
CA TRP A 5 -8.57 -39.25 -13.77
C TRP A 5 -9.30 -38.50 -14.88
N SER A 6 -10.31 -39.09 -15.50
CA SER A 6 -11.12 -38.45 -16.55
C SER A 6 -11.81 -37.19 -16.08
N ALA A 7 -12.21 -37.14 -14.80
CA ALA A 7 -12.83 -35.94 -14.20
C ALA A 7 -11.86 -34.74 -14.14
N ILE A 8 -10.57 -35.01 -13.89
CA ILE A 8 -9.55 -33.96 -13.88
C ILE A 8 -9.28 -33.44 -15.29
N TRP A 9 -9.18 -34.35 -16.28
CA TRP A 9 -8.95 -33.97 -17.67
C TRP A 9 -10.12 -33.18 -18.26
N ALA A 10 -11.35 -33.54 -17.93
CA ALA A 10 -12.53 -32.80 -18.35
C ALA A 10 -12.58 -31.40 -17.72
N ALA A 11 -12.13 -31.28 -16.48
CA ALA A 11 -12.09 -30.02 -15.74
C ALA A 11 -10.87 -29.12 -16.08
N TRP A 12 -9.88 -29.66 -16.81
CA TRP A 12 -8.60 -28.99 -17.02
C TRP A 12 -8.70 -27.57 -17.62
N PRO A 13 -9.52 -27.30 -18.66
CA PRO A 13 -9.66 -25.96 -19.24
C PRO A 13 -10.14 -24.94 -18.22
N ASP A 14 -11.13 -25.29 -17.39
CA ASP A 14 -11.70 -24.38 -16.38
C ASP A 14 -10.71 -24.13 -15.24
N LEU A 15 -10.00 -25.16 -14.78
CA LEU A 15 -8.94 -25.02 -13.78
C LEU A 15 -7.79 -24.13 -14.28
N MET A 16 -7.42 -24.22 -15.57
CA MET A 16 -6.41 -23.34 -16.16
C MET A 16 -6.91 -21.90 -16.30
N ALA A 17 -8.17 -21.70 -16.69
CA ALA A 17 -8.79 -20.37 -16.72
C ALA A 17 -8.81 -19.72 -15.31
N GLY A 18 -9.20 -20.47 -14.29
CA GLY A 18 -9.15 -20.04 -12.90
C GLY A 18 -7.73 -19.73 -12.41
N SER A 19 -6.75 -20.56 -12.80
CA SER A 19 -5.33 -20.32 -12.49
C SER A 19 -4.83 -19.02 -13.11
N TRP A 20 -5.21 -18.73 -14.34
CA TRP A 20 -4.87 -17.48 -15.02
C TRP A 20 -5.47 -16.28 -14.30
N MET A 21 -6.72 -16.35 -13.87
CA MET A 21 -7.39 -15.32 -13.08
C MET A 21 -6.65 -15.09 -11.75
N THR A 22 -6.28 -16.16 -11.05
CA THR A 22 -5.46 -16.11 -9.82
C THR A 22 -4.15 -15.35 -10.05
N ILE A 23 -3.43 -15.66 -11.13
CA ILE A 23 -2.17 -15.00 -11.48
C ILE A 23 -2.38 -13.53 -11.79
N GLN A 24 -3.41 -13.16 -12.55
CA GLN A 24 -3.71 -11.78 -12.90
C GLN A 24 -3.98 -10.92 -11.64
N ILE A 25 -4.89 -11.39 -10.78
CA ILE A 25 -5.23 -10.69 -9.53
C ILE A 25 -3.98 -10.53 -8.65
N THR A 26 -3.19 -11.60 -8.52
CA THR A 26 -1.99 -11.59 -7.68
C THR A 26 -0.93 -10.64 -8.23
N LEU A 27 -0.66 -10.68 -9.53
CA LEU A 27 0.36 -9.85 -10.15
C LEU A 27 -0.01 -8.36 -10.06
N LEU A 28 -1.23 -8.00 -10.46
CA LEU A 28 -1.70 -6.61 -10.40
C LEU A 28 -1.77 -6.10 -8.96
N GLY A 29 -2.28 -6.92 -8.05
CA GLY A 29 -2.35 -6.61 -6.62
C GLY A 29 -0.96 -6.39 -6.02
N LEU A 30 0.02 -7.23 -6.34
CA LEU A 30 1.40 -7.10 -5.86
C LEU A 30 2.14 -5.91 -6.47
N VAL A 31 1.96 -5.65 -7.77
CA VAL A 31 2.60 -4.49 -8.42
C VAL A 31 2.12 -3.19 -7.77
N GLY A 32 0.80 -2.98 -7.69
CA GLY A 32 0.25 -1.80 -7.04
C GLY A 32 0.55 -1.75 -5.54
N GLY A 33 0.44 -2.90 -4.86
CA GLY A 33 0.79 -3.03 -3.44
C GLY A 33 2.26 -2.71 -3.16
N THR A 34 3.18 -3.08 -4.05
CA THR A 34 4.61 -2.74 -3.92
C THR A 34 4.83 -1.23 -4.01
N ILE A 35 4.15 -0.55 -4.92
CA ILE A 35 4.25 0.91 -5.05
C ILE A 35 3.72 1.59 -3.77
N ILE A 36 2.51 1.25 -3.34
CA ILE A 36 1.89 1.81 -2.13
C ILE A 36 2.76 1.49 -0.90
N GLY A 37 3.18 0.25 -0.77
CA GLY A 37 3.97 -0.22 0.36
C GLY A 37 5.36 0.41 0.43
N ALA A 38 6.06 0.56 -0.70
CA ALA A 38 7.35 1.22 -0.75
C ALA A 38 7.25 2.69 -0.34
N LEU A 39 6.27 3.42 -0.87
CA LEU A 39 6.04 4.81 -0.51
C LEU A 39 5.70 4.96 0.98
N SER A 40 4.72 4.21 1.45
CA SER A 40 4.28 4.23 2.86
C SER A 40 5.41 3.83 3.81
N GLY A 41 6.17 2.77 3.48
CA GLY A 41 7.27 2.28 4.30
C GLY A 41 8.42 3.27 4.42
N VAL A 42 8.79 3.96 3.34
CA VAL A 42 9.80 5.03 3.36
C VAL A 42 9.29 6.21 4.19
N VAL A 43 8.05 6.64 3.99
CA VAL A 43 7.46 7.76 4.73
C VAL A 43 7.44 7.45 6.24
N VAL A 44 6.94 6.28 6.65
CA VAL A 44 6.89 5.90 8.07
C VAL A 44 8.28 5.76 8.70
N THR A 45 9.31 5.38 7.90
CA THR A 45 10.67 5.21 8.41
C THR A 45 11.38 6.53 8.66
N TYR A 46 11.24 7.49 7.74
CA TYR A 46 12.07 8.70 7.74
C TYR A 46 11.33 9.98 8.12
N VAL A 47 10.00 9.95 8.13
CA VAL A 47 9.20 11.06 8.64
C VAL A 47 8.71 10.70 10.04
N PRO A 48 9.45 11.09 11.10
CA PRO A 48 8.98 10.86 12.45
C PRO A 48 7.66 11.61 12.67
N VAL A 49 6.72 10.98 13.36
CA VAL A 49 5.53 11.65 13.88
C VAL A 49 5.79 12.02 15.35
N PRO A 50 6.45 13.11 15.66
CA PRO A 50 6.26 13.72 16.94
C PRO A 50 5.15 14.75 16.78
N VAL A 51 3.88 14.32 16.71
CA VAL A 51 2.77 15.20 17.03
C VAL A 51 2.87 15.47 18.54
N THR A 52 3.84 16.26 18.93
CA THR A 52 3.89 16.76 20.31
C THR A 52 2.74 17.76 20.46
N ARG A 53 2.12 17.79 21.65
CA ARG A 53 1.11 18.81 22.00
C ARG A 53 1.58 20.22 21.65
N ARG A 54 2.90 20.47 21.68
CA ARG A 54 3.53 21.76 21.29
C ARG A 54 3.38 22.05 19.80
N THR A 55 3.63 21.10 18.90
CA THR A 55 3.50 21.31 17.44
C THR A 55 2.06 21.56 17.04
N LEU A 56 1.09 20.86 17.65
CA LEU A 56 -0.33 21.11 17.47
C LEU A 56 -0.73 22.50 17.97
N ALA A 57 -0.34 22.85 19.21
CA ALA A 57 -0.67 24.15 19.79
C ALA A 57 -0.11 25.30 18.96
N TRP A 58 1.16 25.24 18.54
CA TRP A 58 1.76 26.28 17.68
C TRP A 58 1.05 26.40 16.33
N SER A 59 0.53 25.34 15.79
CA SER A 59 -0.19 25.39 14.51
C SER A 59 -1.56 26.00 14.64
N VAL A 60 -2.26 25.70 15.72
CA VAL A 60 -3.53 26.37 16.04
C VAL A 60 -3.29 27.88 16.26
N VAL A 61 -2.22 28.23 16.99
CA VAL A 61 -1.86 29.65 17.22
C VAL A 61 -1.54 30.38 15.91
N VAL A 62 -0.75 29.75 15.01
CA VAL A 62 -0.41 30.37 13.70
C VAL A 62 -1.66 30.50 12.83
N LEU A 63 -2.55 29.51 12.80
CA LEU A 63 -3.80 29.59 12.06
C LEU A 63 -4.72 30.67 12.62
N ALA A 64 -4.88 30.75 13.94
CA ALA A 64 -5.68 31.77 14.61
C ALA A 64 -5.13 33.16 14.37
N ALA A 65 -3.80 33.35 14.47
CA ALA A 65 -3.14 34.60 14.18
C ALA A 65 -3.32 35.02 12.71
N ALA A 66 -3.21 34.10 11.75
CA ALA A 66 -3.43 34.39 10.34
C ALA A 66 -4.87 34.82 10.06
N VAL A 67 -5.87 34.15 10.65
CA VAL A 67 -7.28 34.51 10.52
C VAL A 67 -7.54 35.87 11.16
N ALA A 68 -6.95 36.14 12.33
CA ALA A 68 -7.06 37.44 13.02
C ALA A 68 -6.45 38.57 12.18
N LEU A 69 -5.29 38.37 11.58
CA LEU A 69 -4.63 39.32 10.68
C LEU A 69 -5.45 39.61 9.42
N LEU A 70 -6.07 38.59 8.82
CA LEU A 70 -6.94 38.77 7.65
C LEU A 70 -8.21 39.55 8.00
N ARG A 71 -8.82 39.29 9.18
CA ARG A 71 -9.98 40.04 9.66
C ARG A 71 -9.63 41.45 10.02
N LEU A 72 -8.50 41.67 10.68
CA LEU A 72 -7.99 43.00 11.02
C LEU A 72 -7.69 43.83 9.76
N ALA A 73 -7.04 43.22 8.76
CA ALA A 73 -6.80 43.86 7.48
C ALA A 73 -8.09 44.27 6.77
N ALA A 74 -9.11 43.40 6.76
CA ALA A 74 -10.41 43.73 6.17
C ALA A 74 -11.15 44.84 6.93
N TRP A 75 -11.02 44.92 8.28
CA TRP A 75 -11.62 45.97 9.10
C TRP A 75 -10.92 47.32 8.91
N LEU A 76 -9.59 47.32 8.80
CA LEU A 76 -8.79 48.54 8.57
C LEU A 76 -9.02 49.10 7.15
N ASP A 77 -9.21 48.23 6.15
CA ASP A 77 -9.52 48.59 4.76
C ASP A 77 -10.91 49.28 4.65
N ALA A 78 -11.87 48.82 5.46
CA ALA A 78 -13.22 49.39 5.50
C ALA A 78 -13.38 50.63 6.42
N GLY A 79 -12.33 50.98 7.18
CA GLY A 79 -12.43 52.00 8.25
C GLY A 79 -11.26 52.99 8.30
N PRO A 80 -10.51 53.06 9.44
CA PRO A 80 -9.58 54.17 9.75
C PRO A 80 -8.38 54.32 8.81
N LEU A 81 -8.11 53.36 7.94
CA LEU A 81 -7.01 53.37 6.97
C LEU A 81 -7.49 53.27 5.50
N ALA A 82 -8.68 53.75 5.19
CA ALA A 82 -9.24 53.78 3.85
C ALA A 82 -8.41 54.55 2.80
N GLY A 83 -7.39 55.30 3.23
CA GLY A 83 -6.46 56.02 2.36
C GLY A 83 -5.16 55.27 2.02
N VAL A 84 -4.97 54.05 2.53
CA VAL A 84 -3.78 53.27 2.21
C VAL A 84 -3.94 52.64 0.80
N PRO A 85 -2.89 52.68 -0.06
CA PRO A 85 -2.98 52.13 -1.40
C PRO A 85 -3.40 50.65 -1.39
N ASP A 86 -4.33 50.26 -2.25
CA ASP A 86 -4.82 48.88 -2.43
C ASP A 86 -3.67 47.88 -2.58
N ALA A 87 -2.57 48.30 -3.21
CA ALA A 87 -1.39 47.46 -3.39
C ALA A 87 -0.79 46.96 -2.07
N ALA A 88 -0.83 47.80 -0.99
CA ALA A 88 -0.31 47.39 0.31
C ALA A 88 -1.19 46.33 0.99
N TRP A 89 -2.51 46.43 0.83
CA TRP A 89 -3.46 45.45 1.35
C TRP A 89 -3.33 44.11 0.59
N TRP A 90 -3.14 44.16 -0.71
CA TRP A 90 -2.87 42.93 -1.51
C TRP A 90 -1.54 42.30 -1.12
N ALA A 91 -0.48 43.10 -0.90
CA ALA A 91 0.81 42.57 -0.43
C ALA A 91 0.70 41.87 0.92
N LEU A 92 -0.05 42.44 1.89
CA LEU A 92 -0.30 41.82 3.18
C LEU A 92 -1.09 40.52 3.07
N ARG A 93 -2.16 40.49 2.26
CA ARG A 93 -2.96 39.27 2.01
C ARG A 93 -2.12 38.18 1.38
N LEU A 94 -1.31 38.49 0.38
CA LEU A 94 -0.40 37.54 -0.26
C LEU A 94 0.67 37.02 0.69
N ALA A 95 1.24 37.88 1.57
CA ALA A 95 2.20 37.45 2.57
C ALA A 95 1.59 36.51 3.60
N VAL A 96 0.36 36.77 4.07
CA VAL A 96 -0.37 35.88 4.97
C VAL A 96 -0.70 34.53 4.28
N LEU A 97 -1.16 34.58 3.02
CA LEU A 97 -1.43 33.35 2.25
C LEU A 97 -0.15 32.55 2.01
N ALA A 98 0.97 33.20 1.71
CA ALA A 98 2.26 32.53 1.54
C ALA A 98 2.74 31.87 2.85
N LEU A 99 2.56 32.52 3.99
CA LEU A 99 2.88 31.98 5.31
C LEU A 99 2.00 30.77 5.64
N LEU A 100 0.70 30.85 5.36
CA LEU A 100 -0.22 29.73 5.53
C LEU A 100 0.12 28.58 4.60
N ALA A 101 0.42 28.86 3.33
CA ALA A 101 0.83 27.84 2.37
C ALA A 101 2.13 27.15 2.79
N TRP A 102 3.15 27.94 3.19
CA TRP A 102 4.41 27.39 3.72
C TRP A 102 4.19 26.53 4.96
N ARG A 103 3.33 26.98 5.88
CA ARG A 103 2.98 26.21 7.08
C ARG A 103 2.22 24.94 6.75
N PHE A 104 1.27 24.99 5.82
CA PHE A 104 0.54 23.81 5.35
C PHE A 104 1.48 22.80 4.69
N LEU A 105 2.37 23.25 3.79
CA LEU A 105 3.38 22.42 3.14
C LEU A 105 4.29 21.71 4.16
N SER A 106 4.64 22.39 5.27
CA SER A 106 5.46 21.77 6.33
C SER A 106 4.76 20.64 7.10
N TRP A 107 3.41 20.54 6.98
CA TRP A 107 2.61 19.52 7.61
C TRP A 107 2.37 18.28 6.71
N ILE A 108 2.52 18.45 5.40
CA ILE A 108 2.30 17.36 4.46
C ILE A 108 3.06 16.08 4.85
N PRO A 109 4.36 16.11 5.17
CA PRO A 109 5.09 14.91 5.57
C PRO A 109 4.52 14.26 6.84
N LEU A 110 4.12 15.06 7.82
CA LEU A 110 3.52 14.56 9.08
C LEU A 110 2.16 13.90 8.83
N VAL A 111 1.30 14.55 8.03
CA VAL A 111 0.00 14.00 7.64
C VAL A 111 0.17 12.71 6.85
N LEU A 112 1.08 12.67 5.89
CA LEU A 112 1.38 11.47 5.11
C LEU A 112 1.88 10.33 6.02
N SER A 113 2.76 10.63 6.97
CA SER A 113 3.26 9.63 7.92
C SER A 113 2.15 9.11 8.83
N PHE A 114 1.29 9.99 9.35
CA PHE A 114 0.14 9.61 10.15
C PHE A 114 -0.84 8.74 9.35
N LEU A 115 -1.22 9.17 8.15
CA LEU A 115 -2.13 8.40 7.28
C LEU A 115 -1.54 7.03 6.91
N SER A 116 -0.23 6.97 6.62
CA SER A 116 0.44 5.70 6.34
C SER A 116 0.43 4.76 7.55
N GLN A 117 0.63 5.28 8.77
CA GLN A 117 0.56 4.47 9.99
C GLN A 117 -0.86 3.96 10.26
N VAL A 118 -1.87 4.82 10.11
CA VAL A 118 -3.29 4.43 10.24
C VAL A 118 -3.65 3.38 9.20
N TYR A 119 -3.25 3.58 7.95
CA TYR A 119 -3.44 2.62 6.86
C TYR A 119 -2.85 1.25 7.21
N ILE A 120 -1.58 1.21 7.60
CA ILE A 120 -0.89 -0.03 7.97
C ILE A 120 -1.59 -0.70 9.15
N LEU A 121 -1.96 0.06 10.19
CA LEU A 121 -2.64 -0.44 11.38
C LEU A 121 -3.99 -1.05 11.04
N VAL A 122 -4.83 -0.34 10.29
CA VAL A 122 -6.20 -0.77 9.94
C VAL A 122 -6.16 -2.01 9.04
N ILE A 123 -5.36 -1.96 7.99
CA ILE A 123 -5.32 -3.07 7.01
C ILE A 123 -4.73 -4.34 7.61
N ARG A 124 -3.66 -4.24 8.39
CA ARG A 124 -3.08 -5.42 9.05
C ARG A 124 -3.87 -5.88 10.27
N GLY A 125 -4.70 -5.03 10.84
CA GLY A 125 -5.58 -5.36 11.96
C GLY A 125 -6.92 -5.97 11.56
N THR A 126 -7.24 -6.04 10.25
CA THR A 126 -8.52 -6.59 9.77
C THR A 126 -8.30 -7.74 8.77
N PRO A 127 -9.18 -8.77 8.77
CA PRO A 127 -9.07 -9.88 7.83
C PRO A 127 -9.31 -9.42 6.38
N ILE A 128 -8.52 -9.94 5.43
CA ILE A 128 -8.67 -9.61 3.99
C ILE A 128 -10.07 -9.92 3.44
N VAL A 129 -10.72 -10.98 3.96
CA VAL A 129 -12.10 -11.34 3.58
C VAL A 129 -13.07 -10.20 3.94
N VAL A 130 -12.92 -9.59 5.11
CA VAL A 130 -13.76 -8.45 5.53
C VAL A 130 -13.47 -7.23 4.64
N GLN A 131 -12.21 -7.01 4.27
CA GLN A 131 -11.82 -5.91 3.39
C GLN A 131 -12.45 -6.04 2.00
N VAL A 132 -12.41 -7.24 1.39
CA VAL A 132 -13.00 -7.45 0.06
C VAL A 132 -14.52 -7.34 0.10
N MET A 133 -15.16 -7.85 1.15
CA MET A 133 -16.61 -7.71 1.33
C MET A 133 -17.02 -6.23 1.46
N PHE A 134 -16.25 -5.44 2.20
CA PHE A 134 -16.48 -4.01 2.32
C PHE A 134 -16.30 -3.28 0.98
N ILE A 135 -15.21 -3.56 0.25
CA ILE A 135 -14.92 -2.92 -1.04
C ILE A 135 -15.97 -3.30 -2.10
N TYR A 136 -16.43 -4.55 -2.11
CA TYR A 136 -17.36 -5.04 -3.13
C TYR A 136 -18.82 -4.68 -2.84
N PHE A 137 -19.26 -4.78 -1.59
CA PHE A 137 -20.67 -4.57 -1.23
C PHE A 137 -20.96 -3.20 -0.58
N ALA A 138 -20.09 -2.73 0.32
CA ALA A 138 -20.38 -1.52 1.09
C ALA A 138 -19.90 -0.23 0.41
N LEU A 139 -18.68 -0.23 -0.15
CA LEU A 139 -18.10 0.96 -0.78
C LEU A 139 -18.95 1.48 -1.97
N PRO A 140 -19.48 0.63 -2.88
CA PRO A 140 -20.36 1.07 -3.95
C PRO A 140 -21.61 1.84 -3.47
N LEU A 141 -22.16 1.45 -2.32
CA LEU A 141 -23.31 2.14 -1.72
C LEU A 141 -22.95 3.54 -1.18
N LEU A 142 -21.71 3.71 -0.68
CA LEU A 142 -21.26 4.98 -0.12
C LEU A 142 -20.88 6.00 -1.19
N VAL A 143 -20.28 5.56 -2.31
CA VAL A 143 -19.76 6.45 -3.34
C VAL A 143 -20.54 6.38 -4.66
N ASN A 144 -21.62 5.61 -4.70
CA ASN A 144 -22.46 5.36 -5.89
C ASN A 144 -21.64 4.89 -7.12
N LEU A 145 -20.64 4.05 -6.89
CA LEU A 145 -19.73 3.51 -7.90
C LEU A 145 -19.90 1.99 -7.98
N ARG A 146 -20.22 1.44 -9.16
CA ARG A 146 -20.23 -0.01 -9.36
C ARG A 146 -18.83 -0.53 -9.62
N ILE A 147 -18.41 -1.55 -8.86
CA ILE A 147 -17.12 -2.21 -8.97
C ILE A 147 -17.38 -3.69 -9.29
N ASP A 148 -16.76 -4.20 -10.36
CA ASP A 148 -16.81 -5.64 -10.67
C ASP A 148 -15.95 -6.46 -9.72
N GLY A 149 -16.18 -7.80 -9.68
CA GLY A 149 -15.50 -8.69 -8.74
C GLY A 149 -13.98 -8.74 -8.97
N PHE A 150 -13.51 -8.72 -10.22
CA PHE A 150 -12.07 -8.72 -10.53
C PHE A 150 -11.38 -7.47 -10.02
N THR A 151 -11.96 -6.31 -10.27
CA THR A 151 -11.44 -5.02 -9.78
C THR A 151 -11.45 -4.97 -8.26
N ALA A 152 -12.56 -5.40 -7.60
CA ALA A 152 -12.65 -5.43 -6.15
C ALA A 152 -11.59 -6.34 -5.52
N ALA A 153 -11.39 -7.55 -6.06
CA ALA A 153 -10.36 -8.50 -5.63
C ALA A 153 -8.95 -7.90 -5.79
N THR A 154 -8.66 -7.35 -6.97
CA THR A 154 -7.35 -6.78 -7.30
C THR A 154 -7.02 -5.57 -6.40
N VAL A 155 -7.97 -4.65 -6.22
CA VAL A 155 -7.79 -3.47 -5.34
C VAL A 155 -7.63 -3.89 -3.88
N THR A 156 -8.41 -4.87 -3.43
CA THR A 156 -8.28 -5.40 -2.06
C THR A 156 -6.90 -6.00 -1.84
N LEU A 157 -6.43 -6.85 -2.77
CA LEU A 157 -5.10 -7.45 -2.66
C LEU A 157 -3.99 -6.39 -2.73
N MET A 158 -4.15 -5.36 -3.56
CA MET A 158 -3.24 -4.23 -3.68
C MET A 158 -3.11 -3.47 -2.35
N ILE A 159 -4.23 -3.12 -1.75
CA ILE A 159 -4.28 -2.41 -0.47
C ILE A 159 -3.72 -3.30 0.65
N ASN A 160 -4.12 -4.57 0.68
CA ASN A 160 -3.68 -5.51 1.71
C ASN A 160 -2.17 -5.77 1.62
N SER A 161 -1.68 -6.23 0.46
CA SER A 161 -0.26 -6.51 0.25
C SER A 161 0.60 -5.26 0.47
N GLY A 162 0.10 -4.07 0.07
CA GLY A 162 0.79 -2.80 0.28
C GLY A 162 1.08 -2.50 1.75
N ALA A 163 0.15 -2.80 2.65
CA ALA A 163 0.35 -2.60 4.10
C ALA A 163 1.43 -3.54 4.67
N TYR A 164 1.47 -4.80 4.24
CA TYR A 164 2.53 -5.73 4.63
C TYR A 164 3.88 -5.36 4.03
N ILE A 165 3.91 -4.95 2.76
CA ILE A 165 5.13 -4.50 2.08
C ILE A 165 5.67 -3.22 2.73
N ALA A 166 4.81 -2.29 3.18
CA ALA A 166 5.25 -1.11 3.93
C ALA A 166 6.05 -1.48 5.19
N GLU A 167 5.61 -2.50 5.92
CA GLU A 167 6.35 -3.00 7.09
C GLU A 167 7.66 -3.71 6.69
N ILE A 168 7.65 -4.47 5.59
CA ILE A 168 8.87 -5.09 5.06
C ILE A 168 9.90 -4.02 4.70
N VAL A 169 9.46 -2.95 4.03
CA VAL A 169 10.31 -1.81 3.65
C VAL A 169 10.83 -1.10 4.89
N ARG A 170 9.97 -0.81 5.87
CA ARG A 170 10.38 -0.20 7.14
C ARG A 170 11.42 -1.05 7.86
N ALA A 171 11.18 -2.34 8.01
CA ALA A 171 12.11 -3.26 8.67
C ALA A 171 13.44 -3.37 7.90
N GLY A 172 13.38 -3.45 6.57
CA GLY A 172 14.56 -3.50 5.71
C GLY A 172 15.42 -2.25 5.81
N LEU A 173 14.82 -1.07 5.76
CA LEU A 173 15.53 0.20 5.93
C LEU A 173 16.14 0.33 7.32
N GLN A 174 15.41 -0.05 8.37
CA GLN A 174 15.90 -0.02 9.76
C GLN A 174 16.99 -1.06 10.05
N SER A 175 17.10 -2.12 9.27
CA SER A 175 18.12 -3.15 9.41
C SER A 175 19.49 -2.69 8.93
N VAL A 176 19.59 -1.61 8.15
CA VAL A 176 20.86 -1.11 7.63
C VAL A 176 21.67 -0.47 8.76
N PRO A 177 22.99 -0.79 8.90
CA PRO A 177 23.82 -0.20 9.93
C PRO A 177 23.86 1.33 9.86
N LYS A 178 23.66 1.99 11.01
CA LYS A 178 23.66 3.46 11.11
C LYS A 178 24.94 4.10 10.59
N GLY A 179 26.10 3.46 10.76
CA GLY A 179 27.37 3.95 10.26
C GLY A 179 27.40 4.21 8.75
N LEU A 180 26.60 3.49 7.95
CA LEU A 180 26.48 3.78 6.51
C LEU A 180 25.76 5.12 6.25
N TYR A 181 24.77 5.44 7.07
CA TYR A 181 24.11 6.74 7.01
C TYR A 181 25.05 7.86 7.44
N GLU A 182 25.75 7.68 8.56
CA GLU A 182 26.72 8.64 9.11
C GLU A 182 27.89 8.88 8.14
N ALA A 183 28.40 7.84 7.49
CA ALA A 183 29.42 7.97 6.45
C ALA A 183 28.94 8.79 5.26
N GLY A 184 27.70 8.57 4.82
CA GLY A 184 27.08 9.37 3.76
C GLY A 184 26.95 10.85 4.14
N GLN A 185 26.59 11.14 5.39
CA GLN A 185 26.54 12.51 5.92
C GLN A 185 27.93 13.15 6.00
N ALA A 186 28.93 12.42 6.47
CA ALA A 186 30.31 12.89 6.54
C ALA A 186 30.89 13.27 5.17
N MET A 187 30.41 12.59 4.09
CA MET A 187 30.75 12.95 2.70
C MET A 187 29.94 14.15 2.16
N GLY A 188 29.10 14.79 2.96
CA GLY A 188 28.25 15.91 2.54
C GLY A 188 27.12 15.53 1.59
N LEU A 189 26.75 14.25 1.51
CA LEU A 189 25.67 13.81 0.62
C LEU A 189 24.30 14.21 1.18
N PRO A 190 23.41 14.77 0.34
CA PRO A 190 22.03 15.03 0.76
C PRO A 190 21.26 13.72 0.96
N PHE A 191 20.27 13.74 1.85
CA PHE A 191 19.49 12.58 2.28
C PHE A 191 19.02 11.68 1.12
N HIS A 192 18.47 12.25 0.05
CA HIS A 192 17.97 11.47 -1.09
C HIS A 192 19.08 10.69 -1.81
N LYS A 193 20.32 11.20 -1.86
CA LYS A 193 21.48 10.48 -2.42
C LYS A 193 21.95 9.37 -1.49
N ILE A 194 21.96 9.62 -0.18
CA ILE A 194 22.28 8.60 0.83
C ILE A 194 21.27 7.46 0.73
N LEU A 195 19.98 7.79 0.71
CA LEU A 195 18.91 6.79 0.58
C LEU A 195 19.00 5.99 -0.72
N ALA A 196 19.15 6.67 -1.87
CA ALA A 196 19.12 6.00 -3.16
C ALA A 196 20.40 5.21 -3.48
N ARG A 197 21.59 5.67 -3.05
CA ARG A 197 22.87 5.10 -3.47
C ARG A 197 23.58 4.27 -2.39
N ILE A 198 23.27 4.48 -1.12
CA ILE A 198 23.95 3.80 0.00
C ILE A 198 22.97 2.87 0.71
N ILE A 199 21.93 3.40 1.32
CA ILE A 199 21.00 2.63 2.16
C ILE A 199 20.09 1.74 1.32
N GLY A 200 19.49 2.31 0.27
CA GLY A 200 18.47 1.63 -0.56
C GLY A 200 18.95 0.30 -1.14
N PRO A 201 20.11 0.24 -1.83
CA PRO A 201 20.60 -1.02 -2.37
C PRO A 201 20.86 -2.10 -1.30
N VAL A 202 21.35 -1.72 -0.12
CA VAL A 202 21.58 -2.64 1.00
C VAL A 202 20.24 -3.13 1.59
N ALA A 203 19.32 -2.20 1.82
CA ALA A 203 17.99 -2.51 2.32
C ALA A 203 17.21 -3.43 1.36
N LEU A 204 17.23 -3.12 0.05
CA LEU A 204 16.58 -3.94 -0.99
C LEU A 204 17.02 -5.40 -0.93
N ARG A 205 18.33 -5.64 -0.87
CA ARG A 205 18.86 -7.02 -0.79
C ARG A 205 18.37 -7.75 0.47
N ARG A 206 18.23 -7.04 1.60
CA ARG A 206 17.71 -7.62 2.85
C ARG A 206 16.20 -7.86 2.82
N MET A 207 15.45 -7.09 2.02
CA MET A 207 14.01 -7.25 1.86
C MET A 207 13.61 -8.39 0.93
N ILE A 208 14.46 -8.78 -0.04
CA ILE A 208 14.14 -9.78 -1.07
C ILE A 208 13.50 -11.05 -0.50
N PRO A 209 14.05 -11.72 0.54
CA PRO A 209 13.44 -12.95 1.05
C PRO A 209 12.02 -12.74 1.58
N THR A 210 11.82 -11.66 2.34
CA THR A 210 10.52 -11.35 2.94
C THR A 210 9.50 -10.89 1.91
N MET A 211 9.94 -10.11 0.90
CA MET A 211 9.11 -9.74 -0.26
C MET A 211 8.63 -10.97 -1.03
N GLY A 212 9.53 -11.91 -1.22
CA GLY A 212 9.19 -13.15 -1.88
C GLY A 212 8.18 -13.99 -1.13
N ASN A 213 8.33 -14.11 0.18
CA ASN A 213 7.31 -14.78 1.00
C ASN A 213 5.96 -14.06 0.90
N GLN A 214 5.94 -12.73 0.84
CA GLN A 214 4.71 -11.96 0.62
C GLN A 214 4.05 -12.28 -0.72
N CYS A 215 4.83 -12.52 -1.79
CA CYS A 215 4.28 -12.95 -3.08
C CYS A 215 3.54 -14.29 -2.97
N ILE A 216 4.12 -15.26 -2.26
CA ILE A 216 3.51 -16.58 -2.04
C ILE A 216 2.23 -16.45 -1.19
N ILE A 217 2.25 -15.62 -0.15
CA ILE A 217 1.06 -15.36 0.69
C ILE A 217 -0.04 -14.74 -0.16
N SER A 218 0.24 -13.67 -0.90
CA SER A 218 -0.72 -12.97 -1.74
C SER A 218 -1.35 -13.87 -2.82
N LEU A 219 -0.57 -14.79 -3.40
CA LEU A 219 -1.10 -15.76 -4.35
C LEU A 219 -2.11 -16.71 -3.69
N LYS A 220 -1.86 -17.17 -2.47
CA LYS A 220 -2.80 -18.00 -1.73
C LYS A 220 -4.02 -17.24 -1.24
N ASP A 221 -3.83 -15.98 -0.84
CA ASP A 221 -4.92 -15.11 -0.36
C ASP A 221 -5.94 -14.80 -1.46
N SER A 222 -5.55 -14.89 -2.75
CA SER A 222 -6.51 -14.74 -3.86
C SER A 222 -7.66 -15.75 -3.80
N SER A 223 -7.46 -16.92 -3.21
CA SER A 223 -8.50 -17.95 -3.00
C SER A 223 -9.64 -17.45 -2.11
N LEU A 224 -9.40 -16.47 -1.24
CA LEU A 224 -10.40 -15.89 -0.35
C LEU A 224 -11.43 -15.03 -1.11
N PHE A 225 -11.15 -14.64 -2.35
CA PHE A 225 -12.07 -13.86 -3.17
C PHE A 225 -13.23 -14.68 -3.77
N ILE A 226 -13.24 -15.98 -3.52
CA ILE A 226 -14.41 -16.86 -3.74
C ILE A 226 -15.69 -16.28 -3.10
N VAL A 227 -15.57 -15.57 -1.96
CA VAL A 227 -16.71 -15.02 -1.21
C VAL A 227 -17.50 -13.94 -1.98
N ILE A 228 -16.86 -13.31 -2.98
CA ILE A 228 -17.50 -12.34 -3.88
C ILE A 228 -17.73 -12.91 -5.28
N GLY A 229 -17.58 -14.23 -5.46
CA GLY A 229 -17.86 -14.93 -6.71
C GLY A 229 -16.84 -14.73 -7.83
N VAL A 230 -15.62 -14.31 -7.52
CA VAL A 230 -14.55 -14.20 -8.52
C VAL A 230 -14.15 -15.60 -9.00
N ALA A 231 -14.14 -15.81 -10.31
CA ALA A 231 -13.87 -17.11 -10.95
C ALA A 231 -12.36 -17.44 -10.99
N GLU A 232 -11.69 -17.34 -9.82
CA GLU A 232 -10.31 -17.77 -9.62
C GLU A 232 -10.24 -19.30 -9.40
N LEU A 233 -9.06 -19.86 -9.26
CA LEU A 233 -8.85 -21.32 -9.24
C LEU A 233 -9.71 -22.06 -8.21
N THR A 234 -9.86 -21.52 -6.99
CA THR A 234 -10.66 -22.17 -5.93
C THR A 234 -12.14 -22.14 -6.27
N ARG A 235 -12.64 -21.03 -6.82
CA ARG A 235 -14.02 -20.87 -7.27
C ARG A 235 -14.33 -21.83 -8.43
N GLN A 236 -13.44 -21.94 -9.40
CA GLN A 236 -13.59 -22.89 -10.50
C GLN A 236 -13.67 -24.33 -9.97
N GLY A 237 -12.78 -24.70 -9.06
CA GLY A 237 -12.86 -26.01 -8.40
C GLY A 237 -14.21 -26.26 -7.72
N GLN A 238 -14.74 -25.26 -7.00
CA GLN A 238 -16.05 -25.36 -6.35
C GLN A 238 -17.20 -25.55 -7.35
N GLU A 239 -17.21 -24.81 -8.46
CA GLU A 239 -18.24 -24.90 -9.49
C GLU A 239 -18.23 -26.27 -10.21
N ILE A 240 -17.04 -26.79 -10.52
CA ILE A 240 -16.88 -28.12 -11.12
C ILE A 240 -17.42 -29.20 -10.19
N ILE A 241 -17.09 -29.14 -8.89
CA ILE A 241 -17.55 -30.13 -7.90
C ILE A 241 -19.09 -30.06 -7.74
N ALA A 242 -19.68 -28.89 -7.82
CA ALA A 242 -21.14 -28.74 -7.76
C ALA A 242 -21.85 -29.47 -8.94
N GLY A 243 -21.17 -29.62 -10.09
CA GLY A 243 -21.71 -30.31 -11.26
C GLY A 243 -21.42 -31.82 -11.30
N ASN A 244 -20.24 -32.26 -10.78
CA ASN A 244 -19.80 -33.67 -10.95
C ASN A 244 -19.66 -34.48 -9.65
N PHE A 245 -19.76 -33.82 -8.48
CA PHE A 245 -19.63 -34.41 -7.13
C PHE A 245 -18.28 -35.15 -6.88
N ARG A 246 -17.22 -34.85 -7.66
CA ARG A 246 -15.89 -35.43 -7.58
C ARG A 246 -14.94 -34.59 -6.74
N ALA A 247 -15.26 -34.42 -5.44
CA ALA A 247 -14.53 -33.52 -4.55
C ALA A 247 -13.06 -33.92 -4.35
N VAL A 248 -12.73 -35.22 -4.26
CA VAL A 248 -11.36 -35.68 -3.99
C VAL A 248 -10.46 -35.37 -5.17
N GLU A 249 -10.92 -35.67 -6.38
CA GLU A 249 -10.18 -35.49 -7.63
C GLU A 249 -9.93 -33.98 -7.88
N ILE A 250 -10.99 -33.18 -7.79
CA ILE A 250 -10.91 -31.75 -8.13
C ILE A 250 -10.15 -30.94 -7.08
N TRP A 251 -10.43 -31.11 -5.77
CA TRP A 251 -9.64 -30.44 -4.73
C TRP A 251 -8.19 -30.90 -4.72
N GLY A 252 -7.93 -32.18 -5.03
CA GLY A 252 -6.56 -32.69 -5.23
C GLY A 252 -5.86 -31.98 -6.38
N ALA A 253 -6.54 -31.81 -7.54
CA ALA A 253 -5.99 -31.06 -8.67
C ALA A 253 -5.75 -29.57 -8.34
N VAL A 254 -6.71 -28.91 -7.72
CA VAL A 254 -6.57 -27.50 -7.26
C VAL A 254 -5.36 -27.36 -6.33
N ALA A 255 -5.20 -28.25 -5.34
CA ALA A 255 -4.07 -28.22 -4.42
C ALA A 255 -2.72 -28.39 -5.13
N VAL A 256 -2.64 -29.32 -6.09
CA VAL A 256 -1.43 -29.54 -6.90
C VAL A 256 -1.11 -28.31 -7.76
N ILE A 257 -2.10 -27.67 -8.37
CA ILE A 257 -1.90 -26.47 -9.17
C ILE A 257 -1.38 -25.31 -8.30
N TYR A 258 -1.96 -25.08 -7.11
CA TYR A 258 -1.43 -24.09 -6.16
C TYR A 258 0.00 -24.42 -5.72
N LEU A 259 0.31 -25.69 -5.47
CA LEU A 259 1.66 -26.12 -5.11
C LEU A 259 2.66 -25.84 -6.24
N ILE A 260 2.28 -26.07 -7.49
CA ILE A 260 3.12 -25.76 -8.66
C ILE A 260 3.33 -24.25 -8.75
N MET A 261 2.27 -23.44 -8.69
CA MET A 261 2.37 -21.98 -8.79
C MET A 261 3.25 -21.40 -7.68
N THR A 262 3.01 -21.79 -6.42
CA THR A 262 3.81 -21.32 -5.28
C THR A 262 5.25 -21.84 -5.33
N GLY A 263 5.44 -23.09 -5.80
CA GLY A 263 6.75 -23.71 -6.02
C GLY A 263 7.58 -22.96 -7.06
N CYS A 264 6.97 -22.58 -8.18
CA CYS A 264 7.63 -21.74 -9.19
C CYS A 264 8.10 -20.41 -8.62
N ILE A 265 7.26 -19.74 -7.83
CA ILE A 265 7.64 -18.49 -7.14
C ILE A 265 8.81 -18.76 -6.17
N ALA A 266 8.71 -19.80 -5.35
CA ALA A 266 9.76 -20.14 -4.38
C ALA A 266 11.11 -20.45 -5.04
N LEU A 267 11.11 -21.16 -6.16
CA LEU A 267 12.33 -21.45 -6.94
C LEU A 267 12.92 -20.18 -7.55
N ALA A 268 12.08 -19.30 -8.14
CA ALA A 268 12.53 -18.02 -8.68
C ALA A 268 13.15 -17.14 -7.59
N LEU A 269 12.52 -17.10 -6.41
CA LEU A 269 13.04 -16.36 -5.25
C LEU A 269 14.38 -16.90 -4.77
N LYS A 270 14.51 -18.21 -4.61
CA LYS A 270 15.77 -18.86 -4.21
C LYS A 270 16.91 -18.51 -5.19
N TYR A 271 16.61 -18.46 -6.49
CA TYR A 271 17.56 -18.04 -7.50
C TYR A 271 17.98 -16.56 -7.33
N ILE A 272 17.00 -15.66 -7.11
CA ILE A 272 17.26 -14.22 -6.89
C ILE A 272 18.07 -14.02 -5.60
N GLU A 273 17.69 -14.67 -4.51
CA GLU A 273 18.42 -14.62 -3.23
C GLU A 273 19.87 -15.05 -3.38
N HIS A 274 20.12 -16.15 -4.10
CA HIS A 274 21.47 -16.63 -4.33
C HIS A 274 22.33 -15.61 -5.10
N ARG A 275 21.72 -14.90 -6.07
CA ARG A 275 22.41 -13.86 -6.85
C ARG A 275 22.64 -12.55 -6.10
N THR A 276 21.83 -12.27 -5.07
CA THR A 276 21.85 -11.00 -4.35
C THR A 276 22.50 -11.10 -2.95
N ARG A 277 22.92 -12.29 -2.53
CA ARG A 277 23.61 -12.49 -1.25
C ARG A 277 24.82 -11.56 -1.14
N ILE A 278 24.85 -10.79 -0.04
CA ILE A 278 26.05 -10.10 0.41
C ILE A 278 26.85 -11.13 1.19
N VAL A 279 28.05 -11.45 0.74
CA VAL A 279 29.02 -12.28 1.48
C VAL A 279 29.49 -11.50 2.70
#